data_f1329e3b99c9db16075c3535d8ea0066
#
_entry.id   f1329e3b99c9db16075c3535d8ea0066
#
_cell.length_a   1.000
_cell.length_b   1.000
_cell.length_c   1.000
_cell.angle_alpha   90.00
_cell.angle_beta   90.00
_cell.angle_gamma   90.00
#
_symmetry.space_group_name_H-M   'P 1'
#
loop_
_entity.id
_entity.type
_entity.pdbx_description
1 polymer ?
#
loop_
_entity_poly.entity_id
_entity_poly.type
_entity_poly.pdbx_seq_one_letter_code
_entity_poly.pdbx_strand_id
1 'polypeptide(L)'
;MCIRDSLMRADHTGITMVNIGVGPANAKTITDHIAVLRPHAWLMLGHCAGLRNTQELGDYVLGHAYVREDHVLDEELPLWVPIPALAEIQVALEQAVADVTQLPRSDLKRVLRTGTVASTDNRNWELLPYPGPEQRFSQSRAVALDMESATIAANGFRFRVPYGTLLCVSDKPLHGEIKLPGMANHFYRERVNQHLRIGIRALEILREQGPDKLHSRKLRSFAEVAFQ
;
A
#
# COMPACT_ATOMS: atom_id res chain seq x y z
N MET A 1 -4.84 5.53 -18.70
CA MET A 1 -4.56 4.41 -17.76
C MET A 1 -3.57 3.46 -18.44
N CYS A 2 -2.40 3.27 -17.87
CA CYS A 2 -1.39 2.34 -18.43
C CYS A 2 -1.47 1.00 -17.71
N ILE A 3 -2.21 0.04 -18.26
CA ILE A 3 -2.10 -1.36 -17.87
C ILE A 3 -0.75 -1.84 -18.39
N ARG A 4 0.13 -2.30 -17.49
CA ARG A 4 1.45 -2.80 -17.89
C ARG A 4 1.44 -4.26 -18.26
N ASP A 5 0.66 -5.05 -17.55
CA ASP A 5 0.53 -6.47 -17.82
C ASP A 5 -0.76 -7.02 -17.23
N SER A 6 -1.28 -8.08 -17.82
CA SER A 6 -2.50 -8.71 -17.36
C SER A 6 -2.47 -10.20 -17.65
N LEU A 7 -2.51 -11.00 -16.59
CA LEU A 7 -2.74 -12.43 -16.68
C LEU A 7 -4.26 -12.68 -16.69
N MET A 8 -4.81 -12.92 -17.85
CA MET A 8 -6.25 -13.22 -18.03
C MET A 8 -6.52 -14.71 -17.83
N ARG A 9 -7.62 -15.01 -17.14
CA ARG A 9 -8.14 -16.37 -16.97
C ARG A 9 -9.63 -16.40 -17.36
N ALA A 10 -10.06 -17.54 -17.88
CA ALA A 10 -11.46 -17.72 -18.32
C ALA A 10 -12.47 -17.63 -17.15
N ASP A 11 -12.02 -17.92 -15.94
CA ASP A 11 -12.82 -17.84 -14.71
C ASP A 11 -12.79 -16.45 -14.04
N HIS A 12 -12.26 -15.43 -14.71
CA HIS A 12 -12.13 -14.05 -14.24
C HIS A 12 -11.26 -13.90 -12.96
N THR A 13 -10.37 -14.85 -12.66
CA THR A 13 -9.44 -14.80 -11.52
C THR A 13 -8.04 -14.33 -11.90
N GLY A 14 -7.93 -13.55 -12.97
CA GLY A 14 -6.66 -13.02 -13.46
C GLY A 14 -6.05 -11.97 -12.53
N ILE A 15 -4.77 -11.61 -12.79
CA ILE A 15 -4.04 -10.55 -12.12
C ILE A 15 -3.69 -9.47 -13.14
N THR A 16 -3.99 -8.22 -12.82
CA THR A 16 -3.65 -7.07 -13.66
C THR A 16 -2.73 -6.12 -12.90
N MET A 17 -1.64 -5.73 -13.54
CA MET A 17 -0.73 -4.71 -13.02
C MET A 17 -1.03 -3.36 -13.65
N VAL A 18 -1.20 -2.36 -12.82
CA VAL A 18 -1.49 -0.99 -13.25
C VAL A 18 -0.45 -0.04 -12.71
N ASN A 19 0.20 0.69 -13.60
CA ASN A 19 1.08 1.78 -13.20
C ASN A 19 0.24 3.03 -12.95
N ILE A 20 0.21 3.46 -11.69
CA ILE A 20 -0.58 4.63 -11.27
C ILE A 20 0.20 5.95 -11.38
N GLY A 21 1.48 5.90 -11.74
CA GLY A 21 2.34 7.08 -11.69
C GLY A 21 2.70 7.48 -10.27
N VAL A 22 2.86 8.77 -10.01
CA VAL A 22 3.23 9.34 -8.71
C VAL A 22 2.17 10.34 -8.27
N GLY A 23 1.87 10.31 -7.00
CA GLY A 23 1.03 11.29 -6.31
C GLY A 23 -0.42 10.87 -6.09
N PRO A 24 -1.06 11.44 -5.06
CA PRO A 24 -2.38 11.02 -4.60
C PRO A 24 -3.49 11.33 -5.62
N ALA A 25 -3.36 12.42 -6.39
CA ALA A 25 -4.33 12.76 -7.44
C ALA A 25 -4.36 11.69 -8.55
N ASN A 26 -3.20 11.16 -8.96
CA ASN A 26 -3.13 10.05 -9.90
C ASN A 26 -3.72 8.77 -9.29
N ALA A 27 -3.35 8.47 -8.04
CA ALA A 27 -3.87 7.32 -7.30
C ALA A 27 -5.41 7.36 -7.22
N LYS A 28 -5.99 8.53 -6.87
CA LYS A 28 -7.44 8.73 -6.86
C LYS A 28 -8.05 8.47 -8.23
N THR A 29 -7.58 9.17 -9.25
CA THR A 29 -8.15 9.07 -10.61
C THR A 29 -8.15 7.64 -11.13
N ILE A 30 -7.03 6.94 -10.97
CA ILE A 30 -6.90 5.59 -11.50
C ILE A 30 -7.74 4.60 -10.70
N THR A 31 -7.77 4.69 -9.38
CA THR A 31 -8.58 3.79 -8.56
C THR A 31 -10.08 4.05 -8.72
N ASP A 32 -10.52 5.29 -8.96
CA ASP A 32 -11.91 5.60 -9.34
C ASP A 32 -12.30 4.84 -10.63
N HIS A 33 -11.42 4.83 -11.64
CA HIS A 33 -11.69 4.12 -12.90
C HIS A 33 -11.65 2.60 -12.74
N ILE A 34 -10.67 2.07 -11.99
CA ILE A 34 -10.53 0.62 -11.78
C ILE A 34 -11.69 0.06 -10.96
N ALA A 35 -12.23 0.84 -10.02
CA ALA A 35 -13.35 0.42 -9.20
C ALA A 35 -14.59 0.00 -10.02
N VAL A 36 -14.80 0.61 -11.20
CA VAL A 36 -15.88 0.26 -12.13
C VAL A 36 -15.79 -1.20 -12.60
N LEU A 37 -14.56 -1.73 -12.71
CA LEU A 37 -14.30 -3.12 -13.08
C LEU A 37 -14.58 -4.11 -11.96
N ARG A 38 -14.87 -3.64 -10.75
CA ARG A 38 -15.15 -4.42 -9.56
C ARG A 38 -14.07 -5.49 -9.26
N PRO A 39 -12.79 -5.13 -9.12
CA PRO A 39 -11.76 -6.10 -8.82
C PRO A 39 -12.06 -6.79 -7.49
N HIS A 40 -11.63 -8.04 -7.33
CA HIS A 40 -11.81 -8.79 -6.10
C HIS A 40 -11.00 -8.23 -4.93
N ALA A 41 -9.82 -7.71 -5.23
CA ALA A 41 -8.95 -6.97 -4.34
C ALA A 41 -7.99 -6.13 -5.16
N TRP A 42 -7.39 -5.13 -4.54
CA TRP A 42 -6.20 -4.47 -5.07
C TRP A 42 -5.11 -4.32 -4.01
N LEU A 43 -3.89 -4.40 -4.44
CA LEU A 43 -2.73 -4.21 -3.59
C LEU A 43 -1.89 -3.05 -4.11
N MET A 44 -1.55 -2.14 -3.21
CA MET A 44 -0.55 -1.11 -3.47
C MET A 44 0.84 -1.68 -3.20
N LEU A 45 1.69 -1.66 -4.23
CA LEU A 45 3.10 -1.98 -4.13
C LEU A 45 3.90 -0.75 -4.53
N GLY A 46 4.69 -0.20 -3.62
CA GLY A 46 5.41 1.05 -3.85
C GLY A 46 6.66 1.18 -3.00
N HIS A 47 7.29 2.34 -3.10
CA HIS A 47 8.42 2.72 -2.26
C HIS A 47 7.98 3.76 -1.24
N CYS A 48 8.71 3.84 -0.13
CA CYS A 48 8.44 4.82 0.91
C CYS A 48 9.73 5.35 1.53
N ALA A 49 9.62 6.51 2.15
CA ALA A 49 10.59 6.98 3.12
C ALA A 49 10.39 6.22 4.45
N GLY A 50 11.43 5.60 4.98
CA GLY A 50 11.44 5.01 6.30
C GLY A 50 11.55 6.10 7.38
N LEU A 51 10.61 6.11 8.33
CA LEU A 51 10.54 7.14 9.37
C LEU A 51 11.22 6.71 10.68
N ARG A 52 11.66 5.47 10.79
CA ARG A 52 12.29 4.93 12.00
C ARG A 52 13.76 4.62 11.76
N ASN A 53 14.59 5.00 12.71
CA ASN A 53 16.05 4.77 12.63
C ASN A 53 16.42 3.28 12.49
N THR A 54 15.61 2.40 13.07
CA THR A 54 15.85 0.95 13.06
C THR A 54 15.43 0.25 11.75
N GLN A 55 14.89 0.98 10.78
CA GLN A 55 14.61 0.46 9.44
C GLN A 55 15.88 0.51 8.59
N GLU A 56 16.00 -0.43 7.69
CA GLU A 56 17.08 -0.47 6.69
C GLU A 56 16.52 -0.27 5.28
N LEU A 57 17.36 0.20 4.36
CA LEU A 57 16.97 0.30 2.96
C LEU A 57 16.66 -1.11 2.42
N GLY A 58 15.49 -1.25 1.82
CA GLY A 58 14.99 -2.54 1.34
C GLY A 58 14.12 -3.30 2.33
N ASP A 59 13.94 -2.82 3.55
CA ASP A 59 12.92 -3.34 4.45
C ASP A 59 11.52 -3.14 3.84
N TYR A 60 10.63 -4.07 4.14
CA TYR A 60 9.23 -3.96 3.78
C TYR A 60 8.41 -3.33 4.90
N VAL A 61 7.41 -2.57 4.52
CA VAL A 61 6.40 -2.01 5.42
C VAL A 61 5.02 -2.49 5.00
N LEU A 62 4.37 -3.23 5.89
CA LEU A 62 2.99 -3.66 5.75
C LEU A 62 2.09 -2.60 6.40
N GLY A 63 1.33 -1.88 5.58
CA GLY A 63 0.43 -0.82 6.05
C GLY A 63 -0.78 -1.41 6.77
N HIS A 64 -1.00 -1.06 8.03
CA HIS A 64 -2.16 -1.51 8.81
C HIS A 64 -3.09 -0.35 9.23
N ALA A 65 -2.64 0.86 9.10
CA ALA A 65 -3.43 2.08 9.31
C ALA A 65 -2.86 3.20 8.42
N TYR A 66 -3.67 4.18 8.10
CA TYR A 66 -3.34 5.20 7.12
C TYR A 66 -3.57 6.60 7.68
N VAL A 67 -2.59 7.48 7.52
CA VAL A 67 -2.69 8.91 7.80
C VAL A 67 -2.80 9.64 6.47
N ARG A 68 -3.91 10.34 6.26
CA ARG A 68 -4.24 11.02 5.00
C ARG A 68 -3.81 12.49 5.03
N GLU A 69 -2.51 12.74 4.87
CA GLU A 69 -1.96 14.09 4.71
C GLU A 69 -1.93 14.52 3.22
N ASP A 70 -2.54 13.73 2.36
CA ASP A 70 -2.69 13.95 0.93
C ASP A 70 -3.93 14.80 0.57
N HIS A 71 -4.94 14.82 1.44
CA HIS A 71 -6.14 15.66 1.38
C HIS A 71 -7.01 15.54 0.11
N VAL A 72 -6.73 14.57 -0.78
CA VAL A 72 -7.41 14.49 -2.09
C VAL A 72 -8.81 13.87 -2.02
N LEU A 73 -9.18 13.27 -0.89
CA LEU A 73 -10.49 12.62 -0.67
C LEU A 73 -11.24 13.19 0.52
N ASP A 74 -10.87 14.35 1.05
CA ASP A 74 -11.45 14.85 2.30
C ASP A 74 -12.94 15.20 2.17
N GLU A 75 -13.38 15.63 0.99
CA GLU A 75 -14.79 15.90 0.71
C GLU A 75 -15.62 14.61 0.61
N GLU A 76 -15.09 13.59 -0.11
CA GLU A 76 -15.81 12.34 -0.34
C GLU A 76 -15.74 11.38 0.85
N LEU A 77 -14.68 11.49 1.65
CA LEU A 77 -14.44 10.67 2.84
C LEU A 77 -13.77 11.50 3.93
N PRO A 78 -14.54 12.07 4.87
CA PRO A 78 -13.99 12.92 5.93
C PRO A 78 -12.85 12.27 6.72
N LEU A 79 -11.90 13.08 7.20
CA LEU A 79 -10.68 12.59 7.88
C LEU A 79 -10.96 11.78 9.16
N TRP A 80 -12.09 12.01 9.82
CA TRP A 80 -12.48 11.26 11.02
C TRP A 80 -12.93 9.82 10.74
N VAL A 81 -13.18 9.46 9.47
CA VAL A 81 -13.50 8.07 9.08
C VAL A 81 -12.24 7.24 9.14
N PRO A 82 -12.17 6.20 9.98
CA PRO A 82 -10.99 5.33 10.03
C PRO A 82 -10.89 4.46 8.78
N ILE A 83 -9.69 4.27 8.29
CA ILE A 83 -9.39 3.36 7.19
C ILE A 83 -8.60 2.18 7.76
N PRO A 84 -9.26 1.11 8.19
CA PRO A 84 -8.60 -0.05 8.81
C PRO A 84 -7.96 -0.94 7.74
N ALA A 85 -6.90 -1.61 8.13
CA ALA A 85 -6.40 -2.73 7.34
C ALA A 85 -7.38 -3.92 7.39
N LEU A 86 -7.36 -4.74 6.36
CA LEU A 86 -8.15 -5.97 6.27
C LEU A 86 -7.28 -7.15 6.69
N ALA A 87 -7.71 -7.88 7.71
CA ALA A 87 -6.93 -8.96 8.32
C ALA A 87 -6.51 -10.03 7.30
N GLU A 88 -7.41 -10.41 6.40
CA GLU A 88 -7.14 -11.42 5.37
C GLU A 88 -6.03 -10.96 4.41
N ILE A 89 -6.04 -9.67 4.03
CA ILE A 89 -5.02 -9.09 3.18
C ILE A 89 -3.68 -8.99 3.92
N GLN A 90 -3.69 -8.61 5.21
CA GLN A 90 -2.49 -8.55 6.03
C GLN A 90 -1.81 -9.93 6.14
N VAL A 91 -2.58 -10.97 6.43
CA VAL A 91 -2.08 -12.35 6.54
C VAL A 91 -1.53 -12.84 5.19
N ALA A 92 -2.22 -12.56 4.09
CA ALA A 92 -1.76 -12.95 2.75
C ALA A 92 -0.45 -12.26 2.36
N LEU A 93 -0.32 -10.95 2.64
CA LEU A 93 0.91 -10.20 2.37
C LEU A 93 2.08 -10.68 3.24
N GLU A 94 1.87 -10.92 4.53
CA GLU A 94 2.90 -11.45 5.43
C GLU A 94 3.38 -12.82 4.97
N GLN A 95 2.43 -13.72 4.62
CA GLN A 95 2.78 -15.04 4.10
C GLN A 95 3.53 -14.96 2.76
N ALA A 96 3.11 -14.06 1.86
CA ALA A 96 3.79 -13.87 0.58
C ALA A 96 5.22 -13.34 0.74
N VAL A 97 5.46 -12.45 1.72
CA VAL A 97 6.84 -12.03 2.06
C VAL A 97 7.66 -13.24 2.51
N ALA A 98 7.14 -14.08 3.40
CA ALA A 98 7.84 -15.29 3.85
C ALA A 98 8.14 -16.23 2.68
N ASP A 99 7.15 -16.50 1.83
CA ASP A 99 7.27 -17.42 0.70
C ASP A 99 8.33 -16.94 -0.32
N VAL A 100 8.36 -15.65 -0.62
CA VAL A 100 9.27 -15.09 -1.64
C VAL A 100 10.67 -14.82 -1.11
N THR A 101 10.79 -14.39 0.15
CA THR A 101 12.09 -14.14 0.77
C THR A 101 12.74 -15.41 1.32
N GLN A 102 11.98 -16.51 1.42
CA GLN A 102 12.41 -17.78 2.03
C GLN A 102 12.85 -17.63 3.50
N LEU A 103 12.37 -16.59 4.16
CA LEU A 103 12.65 -16.36 5.57
C LEU A 103 11.65 -17.13 6.45
N PRO A 104 12.12 -17.77 7.53
CA PRO A 104 11.21 -18.34 8.51
C PRO A 104 10.41 -17.23 9.19
N ARG A 105 9.19 -17.53 9.62
CA ARG A 105 8.30 -16.55 10.26
C ARG A 105 8.91 -15.85 11.47
N SER A 106 9.79 -16.52 12.21
CA SER A 106 10.55 -15.94 13.34
C SER A 106 11.43 -14.76 12.91
N ASP A 107 11.94 -14.79 11.69
CA ASP A 107 12.90 -13.83 11.17
C ASP A 107 12.27 -12.73 10.31
N LEU A 108 10.99 -12.88 9.96
CA LEU A 108 10.27 -11.90 9.14
C LEU A 108 10.32 -10.48 9.73
N LYS A 109 10.26 -10.35 11.05
CA LYS A 109 10.32 -9.06 11.75
C LYS A 109 11.62 -8.29 11.52
N ARG A 110 12.65 -8.94 10.98
CA ARG A 110 13.90 -8.28 10.61
C ARG A 110 13.77 -7.46 9.33
N VAL A 111 12.92 -7.89 8.41
CA VAL A 111 12.76 -7.30 7.09
C VAL A 111 11.35 -6.76 6.81
N LEU A 112 10.37 -7.07 7.67
CA LEU A 112 8.98 -6.66 7.53
C LEU A 112 8.50 -5.96 8.80
N ARG A 113 8.12 -4.71 8.67
CA ARG A 113 7.52 -3.88 9.73
C ARG A 113 6.04 -3.69 9.43
N THR A 114 5.19 -4.02 10.38
CA THR A 114 3.77 -3.66 10.30
C THR A 114 3.56 -2.36 11.05
N GLY A 115 2.93 -1.36 10.42
CA GLY A 115 2.75 -0.06 11.03
C GLY A 115 1.86 0.89 10.26
N THR A 116 1.65 2.05 10.85
CA THR A 116 0.93 3.15 10.21
C THR A 116 1.75 3.73 9.06
N VAL A 117 1.10 3.91 7.92
CA VAL A 117 1.66 4.60 6.75
C VAL A 117 1.00 5.97 6.64
N ALA A 118 1.80 7.01 6.48
CA ALA A 118 1.32 8.34 6.14
C ALA A 118 1.49 8.56 4.64
N SER A 119 0.53 9.22 4.00
CA SER A 119 0.65 9.67 2.62
C SER A 119 0.50 11.17 2.55
N THR A 120 1.39 11.82 1.78
CA THR A 120 1.39 13.27 1.56
C THR A 120 1.35 13.58 0.07
N ASP A 121 0.85 14.76 -0.30
CA ASP A 121 0.93 15.30 -1.65
C ASP A 121 2.24 16.09 -1.90
N ASN A 122 2.97 16.39 -0.83
CA ASN A 122 4.22 17.16 -0.91
C ASN A 122 5.45 16.25 -0.93
N ARG A 123 6.05 16.10 -2.10
CA ARG A 123 7.28 15.30 -2.27
C ARG A 123 8.47 15.84 -1.46
N ASN A 124 8.51 17.16 -1.21
CA ASN A 124 9.61 17.84 -0.52
C ASN A 124 9.25 18.17 0.93
N TRP A 125 8.46 17.34 1.56
CA TRP A 125 7.97 17.53 2.92
C TRP A 125 9.10 17.73 3.96
N GLU A 126 10.24 17.09 3.73
CA GLU A 126 11.44 17.18 4.59
C GLU A 126 12.10 18.57 4.57
N LEU A 127 11.77 19.41 3.58
CA LEU A 127 12.28 20.78 3.46
C LEU A 127 11.39 21.80 4.18
N LEU A 128 10.27 21.38 4.74
CA LEU A 128 9.38 22.27 5.48
C LEU A 128 10.00 22.65 6.83
N PRO A 129 9.73 23.88 7.32
CA PRO A 129 10.30 24.30 8.61
C PRO A 129 9.76 23.48 9.78
N TYR A 130 10.63 23.17 10.73
CA TYR A 130 10.27 22.48 11.98
C TYR A 130 9.52 23.44 12.94
N PRO A 131 8.47 23.00 13.71
CA PRO A 131 7.89 21.64 13.68
C PRO A 131 6.95 21.48 12.48
N GLY A 132 7.38 20.67 11.54
CA GLY A 132 6.63 20.40 10.33
C GLY A 132 5.79 19.11 10.41
N PRO A 133 5.69 18.42 9.28
CA PRO A 133 4.98 17.14 9.19
C PRO A 133 5.51 16.07 10.17
N GLU A 134 6.79 16.15 10.56
CA GLU A 134 7.44 15.19 11.45
C GLU A 134 6.71 15.05 12.79
N GLN A 135 6.18 16.16 13.33
CA GLN A 135 5.41 16.11 14.58
C GLN A 135 4.13 15.28 14.40
N ARG A 136 3.40 15.47 13.31
CA ARG A 136 2.19 14.71 13.01
C ARG A 136 2.51 13.23 12.75
N PHE A 137 3.59 12.95 12.03
CA PHE A 137 4.04 11.58 11.79
C PHE A 137 4.49 10.89 13.08
N SER A 138 5.14 11.62 13.99
CA SER A 138 5.49 11.11 15.31
C SER A 138 4.25 10.84 16.16
N GLN A 139 3.28 11.74 16.20
CA GLN A 139 2.03 11.58 16.94
C GLN A 139 1.20 10.41 16.42
N SER A 140 1.12 10.24 15.11
CA SER A 140 0.41 9.13 14.45
C SER A 140 1.14 7.79 14.54
N ARG A 141 2.37 7.77 15.08
CA ARG A 141 3.22 6.59 15.11
C ARG A 141 3.55 6.03 13.71
N ALA A 142 3.46 6.86 12.68
CA ALA A 142 3.80 6.43 11.33
C ALA A 142 5.23 5.86 11.25
N VAL A 143 5.38 4.78 10.52
CA VAL A 143 6.66 4.09 10.29
C VAL A 143 7.16 4.28 8.86
N ALA A 144 6.29 4.71 7.98
CA ALA A 144 6.60 4.99 6.58
C ALA A 144 5.79 6.19 6.07
N LEU A 145 6.35 6.86 5.07
CA LEU A 145 5.71 7.93 4.34
C LEU A 145 5.81 7.65 2.84
N ASP A 146 4.70 7.75 2.15
CA ASP A 146 4.60 7.70 0.69
C ASP A 146 3.70 8.81 0.15
N MET A 147 3.22 8.66 -1.08
CA MET A 147 2.34 9.65 -1.69
C MET A 147 1.00 9.06 -2.17
N GLU A 148 0.76 7.77 -2.03
CA GLU A 148 -0.39 7.11 -2.70
C GLU A 148 -1.19 6.16 -1.81
N SER A 149 -0.56 5.51 -0.84
CA SER A 149 -1.17 4.39 -0.09
C SER A 149 -2.47 4.75 0.59
N ALA A 150 -2.52 5.89 1.26
CA ALA A 150 -3.71 6.31 1.99
C ALA A 150 -4.88 6.60 1.04
N THR A 151 -4.63 7.22 -0.11
CA THR A 151 -5.63 7.44 -1.16
C THR A 151 -6.16 6.12 -1.72
N ILE A 152 -5.28 5.16 -2.02
CA ILE A 152 -5.68 3.84 -2.56
C ILE A 152 -6.49 3.06 -1.53
N ALA A 153 -6.07 3.08 -0.27
CA ALA A 153 -6.80 2.45 0.82
C ALA A 153 -8.17 3.10 1.05
N ALA A 154 -8.24 4.44 1.05
CA ALA A 154 -9.47 5.20 1.20
C ALA A 154 -10.46 4.91 0.05
N ASN A 155 -10.00 4.84 -1.18
CA ASN A 155 -10.83 4.44 -2.31
C ASN A 155 -11.25 2.97 -2.23
N GLY A 156 -10.38 2.08 -1.74
CA GLY A 156 -10.78 0.69 -1.45
C GLY A 156 -11.92 0.63 -0.44
N PHE A 157 -11.84 1.42 0.61
CA PHE A 157 -12.88 1.55 1.61
C PHE A 157 -14.20 2.09 1.00
N ARG A 158 -14.13 3.21 0.26
CA ARG A 158 -15.30 3.83 -0.40
C ARG A 158 -16.00 2.88 -1.36
N PHE A 159 -15.25 2.21 -2.21
CA PHE A 159 -15.79 1.32 -3.24
C PHE A 159 -15.99 -0.12 -2.77
N ARG A 160 -15.70 -0.39 -1.49
CA ARG A 160 -15.79 -1.74 -0.91
C ARG A 160 -14.97 -2.77 -1.70
N VAL A 161 -13.83 -2.35 -2.20
CA VAL A 161 -12.82 -3.22 -2.79
C VAL A 161 -11.81 -3.57 -1.71
N PRO A 162 -11.61 -4.85 -1.37
CA PRO A 162 -10.56 -5.25 -0.45
C PRO A 162 -9.19 -4.71 -0.89
N TYR A 163 -8.47 -4.12 0.04
CA TYR A 163 -7.22 -3.40 -0.25
C TYR A 163 -6.11 -3.76 0.74
N GLY A 164 -4.88 -3.59 0.31
CA GLY A 164 -3.70 -3.72 1.14
C GLY A 164 -2.52 -2.94 0.58
N THR A 165 -1.55 -2.70 1.43
CA THR A 165 -0.35 -1.93 1.10
C THR A 165 0.89 -2.65 1.60
N LEU A 166 1.82 -2.87 0.69
CA LEU A 166 3.18 -3.28 1.02
C LEU A 166 4.14 -2.30 0.37
N LEU A 167 4.95 -1.63 1.17
CA LEU A 167 5.95 -0.67 0.71
C LEU A 167 7.35 -1.23 0.93
N CYS A 168 8.30 -0.73 0.14
CA CYS A 168 9.72 -1.00 0.33
C CYS A 168 10.43 0.30 0.68
N VAL A 169 11.21 0.31 1.77
CA VAL A 169 11.98 1.48 2.20
C VAL A 169 13.05 1.79 1.17
N SER A 170 12.96 2.95 0.55
CA SER A 170 13.88 3.42 -0.48
C SER A 170 14.88 4.47 -0.01
N ASP A 171 14.54 5.17 1.04
CA ASP A 171 15.29 6.26 1.63
C ASP A 171 14.86 6.50 3.08
N LYS A 172 15.68 7.21 3.84
CA LYS A 172 15.42 7.59 5.25
C LYS A 172 15.85 9.03 5.47
N PRO A 173 15.10 10.02 4.93
CA PRO A 173 15.53 11.41 4.92
C PRO A 173 15.75 11.98 6.33
N LEU A 174 14.96 11.58 7.33
CA LEU A 174 15.14 12.01 8.72
C LEU A 174 16.41 11.44 9.39
N HIS A 175 17.07 10.50 8.75
CA HIS A 175 18.25 9.80 9.29
C HIS A 175 19.48 9.95 8.39
N GLY A 176 19.45 10.92 7.44
CA GLY A 176 20.58 11.22 6.57
C GLY A 176 20.79 10.25 5.40
N GLU A 177 19.92 9.27 5.22
CA GLU A 177 19.97 8.32 4.12
C GLU A 177 19.05 8.78 2.97
N ILE A 178 19.57 9.73 2.17
CA ILE A 178 18.85 10.33 1.06
C ILE A 178 19.10 9.50 -0.21
N LYS A 179 18.07 9.40 -1.05
CA LYS A 179 18.13 8.75 -2.35
C LYS A 179 19.01 9.52 -3.32
N LEU A 180 20.27 9.11 -3.48
CA LEU A 180 21.19 9.73 -4.43
C LEU A 180 21.05 9.11 -5.84
N PRO A 181 21.11 9.94 -6.91
CA PRO A 181 21.16 9.44 -8.28
C PRO A 181 22.37 8.52 -8.48
N GLY A 182 22.15 7.30 -9.00
CA GLY A 182 23.21 6.34 -9.32
C GLY A 182 23.41 5.21 -8.30
N MET A 183 23.09 5.37 -7.02
CA MET A 183 23.10 4.26 -6.05
C MET A 183 21.93 3.29 -6.25
N ALA A 184 20.96 3.72 -7.01
CA ALA A 184 19.64 3.13 -7.10
C ALA A 184 19.51 1.94 -8.07
N ASN A 185 20.38 1.81 -9.09
CA ASN A 185 20.00 1.02 -10.26
C ASN A 185 19.99 -0.50 -10.05
N HIS A 186 20.92 -1.08 -9.31
CA HIS A 186 20.94 -2.54 -9.08
C HIS A 186 20.01 -2.93 -7.95
N PHE A 187 20.14 -2.29 -6.81
CA PHE A 187 19.30 -2.49 -5.62
C PHE A 187 17.80 -2.34 -5.96
N TYR A 188 17.43 -1.26 -6.66
CA TYR A 188 16.04 -1.06 -7.06
C TYR A 188 15.52 -2.14 -8.00
N ARG A 189 16.30 -2.58 -8.98
CA ARG A 189 15.84 -3.62 -9.90
C ARG A 189 15.56 -4.94 -9.18
N GLU A 190 16.45 -5.36 -8.30
CA GLU A 190 16.25 -6.59 -7.54
C GLU A 190 15.08 -6.46 -6.57
N ARG A 191 14.99 -5.36 -5.83
CA ARG A 191 13.91 -5.14 -4.88
C ARG A 191 12.56 -4.94 -5.56
N VAL A 192 12.49 -4.22 -6.68
CA VAL A 192 11.25 -4.09 -7.46
C VAL A 192 10.76 -5.45 -7.95
N ASN A 193 11.65 -6.28 -8.47
CA ASN A 193 11.28 -7.63 -8.92
C ASN A 193 10.81 -8.51 -7.76
N GLN A 194 11.51 -8.49 -6.63
CA GLN A 194 11.10 -9.24 -5.43
C GLN A 194 9.75 -8.73 -4.92
N HIS A 195 9.58 -7.42 -4.82
CA HIS A 195 8.35 -6.78 -4.36
C HIS A 195 7.14 -7.15 -5.24
N LEU A 196 7.32 -7.13 -6.56
CA LEU A 196 6.30 -7.55 -7.51
C LEU A 196 5.93 -9.02 -7.33
N ARG A 197 6.92 -9.91 -7.17
CA ARG A 197 6.68 -11.33 -6.89
C ARG A 197 5.90 -11.54 -5.59
N ILE A 198 6.19 -10.75 -4.55
CA ILE A 198 5.43 -10.79 -3.30
C ILE A 198 3.97 -10.39 -3.55
N GLY A 199 3.73 -9.33 -4.30
CA GLY A 199 2.36 -8.90 -4.62
C GLY A 199 1.57 -9.94 -5.41
N ILE A 200 2.19 -10.55 -6.41
CA ILE A 200 1.60 -11.65 -7.18
C ILE A 200 1.28 -12.83 -6.27
N ARG A 201 2.23 -13.25 -5.42
CA ARG A 201 2.04 -14.36 -4.48
C ARG A 201 0.92 -14.08 -3.48
N ALA A 202 0.82 -12.86 -2.97
CA ALA A 202 -0.28 -12.47 -2.08
C ALA A 202 -1.65 -12.58 -2.76
N LEU A 203 -1.77 -12.14 -4.02
CA LEU A 203 -3.01 -12.29 -4.79
C LEU A 203 -3.32 -13.75 -5.11
N GLU A 204 -2.31 -14.60 -5.32
CA GLU A 204 -2.50 -16.05 -5.47
C GLU A 204 -3.04 -16.67 -4.19
N ILE A 205 -2.48 -16.34 -3.02
CA ILE A 205 -2.96 -16.80 -1.71
C ILE A 205 -4.42 -16.39 -1.50
N LEU A 206 -4.77 -15.14 -1.79
CA LEU A 206 -6.15 -14.66 -1.68
C LEU A 206 -7.10 -15.38 -2.63
N ARG A 207 -6.65 -15.69 -3.85
CA ARG A 207 -7.42 -16.46 -4.82
C ARG A 207 -7.64 -17.90 -4.35
N GLU A 208 -6.61 -18.55 -3.80
CA GLU A 208 -6.68 -19.91 -3.25
C GLU A 208 -7.68 -20.00 -2.08
N GLN A 209 -7.75 -18.95 -1.26
CA GLN A 209 -8.72 -18.84 -0.17
C GLN A 209 -10.16 -18.66 -0.66
N GLY A 210 -10.33 -18.11 -1.84
CA GLY A 210 -11.62 -17.80 -2.46
C GLY A 210 -12.17 -16.43 -2.07
N PRO A 211 -12.94 -15.82 -2.98
CA PRO A 211 -13.41 -14.43 -2.83
C PRO A 211 -14.38 -14.24 -1.67
N ASP A 212 -15.09 -15.28 -1.25
CA ASP A 212 -16.08 -15.21 -0.17
C ASP A 212 -15.46 -15.04 1.22
N LYS A 213 -14.16 -15.30 1.34
CA LYS A 213 -13.42 -15.09 2.59
C LYS A 213 -12.93 -13.66 2.78
N LEU A 214 -12.98 -12.84 1.75
CA LEU A 214 -12.65 -11.41 1.88
C LEU A 214 -13.82 -10.64 2.48
N HIS A 215 -13.72 -10.30 3.75
CA HIS A 215 -14.79 -9.72 4.55
C HIS A 215 -15.44 -8.48 3.92
N SER A 216 -14.65 -7.53 3.44
CA SER A 216 -15.14 -6.31 2.79
C SER A 216 -15.99 -6.57 1.56
N ARG A 217 -15.81 -7.72 0.90
CA ARG A 217 -16.55 -8.05 -0.30
C ARG A 217 -18.01 -8.38 -0.03
N LYS A 218 -18.34 -8.93 1.13
CA LYS A 218 -19.72 -9.24 1.53
C LYS A 218 -20.61 -7.99 1.56
N LEU A 219 -20.02 -6.82 1.72
CA LEU A 219 -20.70 -5.53 1.80
C LEU A 219 -20.80 -4.79 0.45
N ARG A 220 -20.53 -5.45 -0.68
CA ARG A 220 -20.45 -4.81 -2.00
C ARG A 220 -21.77 -4.78 -2.77
N SER A 221 -22.88 -5.18 -2.18
CA SER A 221 -24.19 -5.06 -2.83
C SER A 221 -24.59 -3.58 -2.98
N PHE A 222 -24.99 -3.18 -4.19
CA PHE A 222 -25.54 -1.83 -4.40
C PHE A 222 -26.88 -1.62 -3.70
N ALA A 223 -27.58 -2.71 -3.38
CA ALA A 223 -28.85 -2.66 -2.66
C ALA A 223 -28.67 -2.61 -1.13
N GLU A 224 -27.43 -2.73 -0.64
CA GLU A 224 -27.12 -2.74 0.76
C GLU A 224 -27.05 -1.30 1.28
N VAL A 225 -27.98 -0.93 2.09
CA VAL A 225 -27.96 0.36 2.81
C VAL A 225 -26.97 0.23 3.96
N ALA A 226 -26.09 1.23 4.13
CA ALA A 226 -24.96 1.17 5.06
C ALA A 226 -25.33 0.90 6.53
N PHE A 227 -26.60 0.95 6.90
CA PHE A 227 -27.11 0.79 8.26
C PHE A 227 -28.45 0.03 8.31
N GLN A 228 -28.52 -1.10 7.68
CA GLN A 228 -29.61 -2.07 7.94
C GLN A 228 -29.17 -3.11 8.95
#